data_d30e2b6a9169e0df79bdeb3c2ca858b9
#
_entry.id   d30e2b6a9169e0df79bdeb3c2ca858b9
#
_cell.length_a   1.000
_cell.length_b   1.000
_cell.length_c   1.000
_cell.angle_alpha   90.00
_cell.angle_beta   90.00
_cell.angle_gamma   90.00
#
_symmetry.space_group_name_H-M   'P 1'
#
loop_
_entity.id
_entity.type
_entity.pdbx_description
1 polymer ?
#
loop_
_entity_poly.entity_id
_entity_poly.type
_entity_poly.pdbx_seq_one_letter_code
_entity_poly.pdbx_strand_id
1 'polypeptide(L)'
;MRISFYGLRDGVYTGVSFPYVALCPSKRKKSEFRSITDVHDEIIRLADEAEQKGFNVGDAIYTQLDFFADLGLLTNEDCQSRITEYTFCKKFSCPPYPSLQETPPIIIDDFLIIEQEYNHCVAKKQKEKSNA
;
A
#
# COMPACT_ATOMS: atom_id res chain seq x y z
N MET A 1 -1.90 -2.89 -0.74
CA MET A 1 -3.05 -3.45 -0.02
C MET A 1 -3.86 -2.39 0.74
N ARG A 2 -3.21 -1.48 1.48
CA ARG A 2 -3.92 -0.42 2.25
C ARG A 2 -4.84 0.42 1.39
N ILE A 3 -4.37 0.84 0.22
CA ILE A 3 -5.18 1.62 -0.73
C ILE A 3 -6.41 0.84 -1.18
N SER A 4 -6.27 -0.45 -1.46
CA SER A 4 -7.38 -1.31 -1.87
C SER A 4 -8.38 -1.55 -0.75
N PHE A 5 -7.92 -1.64 0.50
CA PHE A 5 -8.77 -1.90 1.65
C PHE A 5 -9.52 -0.65 2.13
N TYR A 6 -8.79 0.47 2.29
CA TYR A 6 -9.34 1.72 2.82
C TYR A 6 -9.86 2.66 1.74
N GLY A 7 -9.51 2.42 0.49
CA GLY A 7 -9.80 3.30 -0.63
C GLY A 7 -8.78 4.42 -0.79
N LEU A 8 -8.93 5.15 -1.88
CA LEU A 8 -8.15 6.35 -2.13
C LEU A 8 -8.75 7.48 -1.29
N ARG A 9 -7.89 8.16 -0.56
CA ARG A 9 -8.27 9.38 0.15
C ARG A 9 -8.05 10.59 -0.77
N ASP A 10 -8.79 11.66 -0.52
CA ASP A 10 -8.57 12.92 -1.21
C ASP A 10 -7.20 13.47 -0.77
N GLY A 11 -6.20 13.26 -1.59
CA GLY A 11 -4.84 13.71 -1.33
C GLY A 11 -4.68 15.20 -1.64
N VAL A 12 -3.79 15.85 -0.92
CA VAL A 12 -3.47 17.27 -1.12
C VAL A 12 -2.85 17.50 -2.51
N TYR A 13 -2.21 16.49 -3.08
CA TYR A 13 -1.46 16.59 -4.33
C TYR A 13 -2.05 15.76 -5.46
N THR A 14 -3.36 15.56 -5.47
CA THR A 14 -4.05 14.81 -6.54
C THR A 14 -3.90 15.53 -7.89
N GLY A 15 -3.47 14.77 -8.90
CA GLY A 15 -3.32 15.28 -10.26
C GLY A 15 -2.15 16.23 -10.47
N VAL A 16 -1.20 16.29 -9.55
CA VAL A 16 -0.04 17.17 -9.65
C VAL A 16 0.99 16.63 -10.62
N SER A 17 1.54 17.53 -11.45
CA SER A 17 2.63 17.21 -12.38
C SER A 17 3.99 17.52 -11.76
N PHE A 18 4.99 16.69 -12.06
CA PHE A 18 6.37 16.97 -11.66
C PHE A 18 6.96 18.17 -12.44
N PRO A 19 7.82 19.00 -11.86
CA PRO A 19 8.22 19.00 -10.44
C PRO A 19 7.19 19.70 -9.54
N TYR A 20 7.14 19.31 -8.28
CA TYR A 20 6.31 19.99 -7.29
C TYR A 20 7.00 20.03 -5.91
N VAL A 21 6.58 20.95 -5.05
CA VAL A 21 7.11 21.09 -3.69
C VAL A 21 6.06 20.57 -2.71
N ALA A 22 6.47 19.69 -1.81
CA ALA A 22 5.60 19.11 -0.80
C ALA A 22 6.37 18.82 0.48
N LEU A 23 5.64 18.59 1.57
CA LEU A 23 6.24 18.17 2.82
C LEU A 23 6.87 16.78 2.66
N CYS A 24 8.16 16.69 3.00
CA CYS A 24 8.88 15.41 3.02
C CYS A 24 8.91 14.90 4.47
N PRO A 25 8.08 13.92 4.85
CA PRO A 25 7.93 13.52 6.25
C PRO A 25 9.23 13.03 6.90
N SER A 26 10.07 12.30 6.17
CA SER A 26 11.34 11.77 6.72
C SER A 26 12.32 12.87 7.06
N LYS A 27 12.32 13.95 6.27
CA LYS A 27 13.20 15.12 6.46
C LYS A 27 12.53 16.20 7.31
N ARG A 28 11.24 16.10 7.56
CA ARG A 28 10.43 17.09 8.32
C ARG A 28 10.51 18.50 7.76
N LYS A 29 10.61 18.62 6.45
CA LYS A 29 10.66 19.91 5.74
C LYS A 29 10.07 19.76 4.33
N LYS A 30 9.73 20.89 3.72
CA LYS A 30 9.33 20.91 2.31
C LYS A 30 10.52 20.59 1.42
N SER A 31 10.29 19.76 0.42
CA SER A 31 11.30 19.36 -0.56
C SER A 31 10.69 19.34 -1.95
N GLU A 32 11.53 19.49 -2.97
CA GLU A 32 11.11 19.38 -4.36
C GLU A 32 11.13 17.91 -4.81
N PHE A 33 10.02 17.47 -5.37
CA PHE A 33 9.87 16.15 -5.99
C PHE A 33 9.92 16.35 -7.50
N ARG A 34 11.01 15.93 -8.12
CA ARG A 34 11.28 16.15 -9.55
C ARG A 34 10.76 15.04 -10.44
N SER A 35 10.66 13.82 -9.89
CA SER A 35 10.23 12.64 -10.61
C SER A 35 9.63 11.62 -9.66
N ILE A 36 9.04 10.56 -10.22
CA ILE A 36 8.50 9.45 -9.43
C ILE A 36 9.59 8.77 -8.59
N THR A 37 10.84 8.82 -9.03
CA THR A 37 11.98 8.28 -8.27
C THR A 37 12.13 8.97 -6.92
N ASP A 38 11.98 10.28 -6.86
CA ASP A 38 12.04 11.04 -5.61
C ASP A 38 10.94 10.61 -4.63
N VAL A 39 9.74 10.33 -5.16
CA VAL A 39 8.62 9.82 -4.37
C VAL A 39 8.95 8.43 -3.82
N HIS A 40 9.47 7.54 -4.64
CA HIS A 40 9.87 6.19 -4.22
C HIS A 40 10.98 6.23 -3.17
N ASP A 41 11.96 7.13 -3.34
CA ASP A 41 13.05 7.29 -2.36
C ASP A 41 12.50 7.72 -1.00
N GLU A 42 11.53 8.63 -0.97
CA GLU A 42 10.87 9.01 0.27
C GLU A 42 10.10 7.85 0.90
N ILE A 43 9.40 7.05 0.11
CA ILE A 43 8.70 5.87 0.60
C ILE A 43 9.69 4.88 1.25
N ILE A 44 10.85 4.67 0.63
CA ILE A 44 11.88 3.79 1.17
C ILE A 44 12.40 4.32 2.50
N ARG A 45 12.66 5.63 2.61
CA ARG A 45 13.09 6.25 3.87
C ARG A 45 12.03 6.09 4.97
N LEU A 46 10.76 6.25 4.65
CA LEU A 46 9.66 6.05 5.60
C LEU A 46 9.54 4.59 6.02
N ALA A 47 9.75 3.66 5.10
CA ALA A 47 9.76 2.22 5.40
C ALA A 47 10.89 1.88 6.38
N ASP A 48 12.11 2.35 6.12
CA ASP A 48 13.26 2.13 6.97
C ASP A 48 13.05 2.73 8.37
N GLU A 49 12.53 3.94 8.44
CA GLU A 49 12.22 4.61 9.71
C GLU A 49 11.18 3.84 10.52
N ALA A 50 10.11 3.38 9.88
CA ALA A 50 9.07 2.60 10.53
C ALA A 50 9.61 1.28 11.06
N GLU A 51 10.45 0.60 10.29
CA GLU A 51 11.08 -0.66 10.68
C GLU A 51 11.99 -0.46 11.89
N GLN A 52 12.80 0.58 11.89
CA GLN A 52 13.69 0.91 13.03
C GLN A 52 12.90 1.21 14.31
N LYS A 53 11.74 1.86 14.19
CA LYS A 53 10.88 2.19 15.33
C LYS A 53 9.92 1.08 15.75
N GLY A 54 9.90 -0.03 15.02
CA GLY A 54 9.01 -1.16 15.30
C GLY A 54 7.56 -0.92 14.92
N PHE A 55 7.26 0.05 14.06
CA PHE A 55 5.92 0.30 13.55
C PHE A 55 5.61 -0.60 12.35
N ASN A 56 4.33 -0.84 12.10
CA ASN A 56 3.92 -1.53 10.89
C ASN A 56 4.24 -0.64 9.67
N VAL A 57 5.05 -1.16 8.75
CA VAL A 57 5.55 -0.40 7.59
C VAL A 57 4.41 0.05 6.69
N GLY A 58 3.46 -0.84 6.37
CA GLY A 58 2.33 -0.51 5.50
C GLY A 58 1.46 0.61 6.06
N ASP A 59 1.16 0.57 7.35
CA ASP A 59 0.38 1.61 8.02
C ASP A 59 1.13 2.94 8.08
N ALA A 60 2.42 2.90 8.41
CA ALA A 60 3.25 4.10 8.50
C ALA A 60 3.35 4.81 7.15
N ILE A 61 3.55 4.08 6.08
CA ILE A 61 3.61 4.65 4.72
C ILE A 61 2.24 5.20 4.33
N TYR A 62 1.18 4.42 4.46
CA TYR A 62 -0.17 4.82 4.04
C TYR A 62 -0.63 6.12 4.70
N THR A 63 -0.38 6.29 5.99
CA THR A 63 -0.79 7.48 6.73
C THR A 63 -0.01 8.74 6.35
N GLN A 64 1.19 8.59 5.79
CA GLN A 64 2.08 9.72 5.44
C GLN A 64 2.08 10.06 3.95
N LEU A 65 1.58 9.18 3.08
CA LEU A 65 1.59 9.39 1.63
C LEU A 65 0.89 10.67 1.20
N ASP A 66 -0.20 11.05 1.87
CA ASP A 66 -0.99 12.24 1.52
C ASP A 66 -0.20 13.55 1.62
N PHE A 67 0.89 13.56 2.39
CA PHE A 67 1.69 14.76 2.57
C PHE A 67 2.54 15.10 1.35
N PHE A 68 2.89 14.11 0.51
CA PHE A 68 3.84 14.35 -0.58
C PHE A 68 3.50 13.65 -1.89
N ALA A 69 2.49 12.80 -1.96
CA ALA A 69 2.23 12.01 -3.15
C ALA A 69 0.76 11.96 -3.52
N ASP A 70 0.50 11.86 -4.83
CA ASP A 70 -0.79 11.46 -5.35
C ASP A 70 -0.88 9.94 -5.29
N LEU A 71 -1.80 9.43 -4.48
CA LEU A 71 -1.97 7.98 -4.30
C LEU A 71 -2.30 7.26 -5.60
N GLY A 72 -2.98 7.93 -6.53
CA GLY A 72 -3.29 7.37 -7.84
C GLY A 72 -2.05 7.03 -8.67
N LEU A 73 -0.98 7.82 -8.53
CA LEU A 73 0.29 7.57 -9.23
C LEU A 73 1.03 6.34 -8.69
N LEU A 74 0.75 5.95 -7.46
CA LEU A 74 1.41 4.84 -6.78
C LEU A 74 0.65 3.53 -6.92
N THR A 75 -0.53 3.56 -7.51
CA THR A 75 -1.33 2.36 -7.74
C THR A 75 -0.75 1.57 -8.92
N ASN A 76 -0.24 0.39 -8.64
CA ASN A 76 0.34 -0.50 -9.63
C ASN A 76 -0.73 -1.46 -10.17
N GLU A 77 -0.93 -1.47 -11.49
CA GLU A 77 -1.97 -2.31 -12.13
C GLU A 77 -1.74 -3.80 -11.88
N ASP A 78 -0.50 -4.27 -11.91
CA ASP A 78 -0.17 -5.68 -11.67
C ASP A 78 -0.53 -6.08 -10.24
N CYS A 79 -0.20 -5.22 -9.27
CA CYS A 79 -0.57 -5.44 -7.87
C CYS A 79 -2.09 -5.43 -7.68
N GLN A 80 -2.79 -4.49 -8.32
CA GLN A 80 -4.25 -4.40 -8.21
C GLN A 80 -4.94 -5.62 -8.86
N SER A 81 -4.44 -6.09 -9.99
CA SER A 81 -4.93 -7.31 -10.65
C SER A 81 -4.75 -8.53 -9.75
N ARG A 82 -3.61 -8.63 -9.08
CA ARG A 82 -3.35 -9.73 -8.16
C ARG A 82 -4.27 -9.69 -6.93
N ILE A 83 -4.53 -8.50 -6.40
CA ILE A 83 -5.47 -8.32 -5.28
C ILE A 83 -6.88 -8.68 -5.71
N THR A 84 -7.30 -8.30 -6.91
CA THR A 84 -8.60 -8.65 -7.47
C THR A 84 -8.76 -10.17 -7.62
N GLU A 85 -7.74 -10.82 -8.14
CA GLU A 85 -7.71 -12.29 -8.28
C GLU A 85 -7.84 -12.99 -6.92
N TYR A 86 -7.08 -12.54 -5.93
CA TYR A 86 -7.18 -13.05 -4.56
C TYR A 86 -8.60 -12.86 -4.00
N THR A 87 -9.16 -11.67 -4.15
CA THR A 87 -10.50 -11.34 -3.65
C THR A 87 -11.58 -12.21 -4.29
N PHE A 88 -11.48 -12.40 -5.61
CA PHE A 88 -12.38 -13.29 -6.35
C PHE A 88 -12.29 -14.74 -5.85
N CYS A 89 -11.07 -15.26 -5.75
CA CYS A 89 -10.85 -16.64 -5.30
C CYS A 89 -11.37 -16.86 -3.88
N LYS A 90 -11.15 -15.89 -3.00
CA LYS A 90 -11.63 -15.95 -1.61
C LYS A 90 -13.16 -15.90 -1.55
N LYS A 91 -13.76 -14.98 -2.28
CA LYS A 91 -15.22 -14.76 -2.27
C LYS A 91 -15.98 -15.96 -2.82
N PHE A 92 -15.47 -16.57 -3.86
CA PHE A 92 -16.14 -17.69 -4.53
C PHE A 92 -15.58 -19.05 -4.15
N SER A 93 -14.67 -19.10 -3.18
CA SER A 93 -14.07 -20.33 -2.65
C SER A 93 -13.47 -21.20 -3.75
N CYS A 94 -12.78 -20.59 -4.71
CA CYS A 94 -12.13 -21.29 -5.80
C CYS A 94 -10.63 -20.96 -5.85
N PRO A 95 -9.77 -21.95 -6.15
CA PRO A 95 -8.35 -21.67 -6.32
C PRO A 95 -8.08 -20.98 -7.67
N PRO A 96 -6.94 -20.23 -7.79
CA PRO A 96 -6.59 -19.57 -9.04
C PRO A 96 -6.18 -20.54 -10.16
N TYR A 97 -5.79 -21.75 -9.81
CA TYR A 97 -5.39 -22.83 -10.72
C TYR A 97 -6.01 -24.14 -10.25
N PRO A 98 -6.13 -25.17 -11.13
CA PRO A 98 -6.81 -26.41 -10.78
C PRO A 98 -6.19 -27.17 -9.60
N SER A 99 -4.87 -27.03 -9.36
CA SER A 99 -4.19 -27.71 -8.28
C SER A 99 -3.03 -26.87 -7.73
N LEU A 100 -2.56 -27.23 -6.54
CA LEU A 100 -1.37 -26.62 -5.96
C LEU A 100 -0.14 -26.79 -6.85
N GLN A 101 0.01 -27.99 -7.43
CA GLN A 101 1.16 -28.30 -8.28
C GLN A 101 1.18 -27.48 -9.56
N GLU A 102 0.02 -27.09 -10.09
CA GLU A 102 -0.12 -26.28 -11.29
C GLU A 102 -0.03 -24.77 -11.00
N THR A 103 -0.14 -24.38 -9.73
CA THR A 103 -0.11 -22.98 -9.34
C THR A 103 1.32 -22.45 -9.35
N PRO A 104 1.63 -21.41 -10.14
CA PRO A 104 2.96 -20.78 -10.11
C PRO A 104 3.31 -20.32 -8.69
N PRO A 105 4.56 -20.56 -8.23
CA PRO A 105 4.98 -20.17 -6.88
C PRO A 105 4.77 -18.70 -6.54
N ILE A 106 4.95 -17.80 -7.52
CA ILE A 106 4.75 -16.37 -7.31
C ILE A 106 3.30 -16.02 -6.93
N ILE A 107 2.33 -16.75 -7.45
CA ILE A 107 0.92 -16.53 -7.12
C ILE A 107 0.65 -16.95 -5.68
N ILE A 108 1.22 -18.06 -5.25
CA ILE A 108 1.12 -18.52 -3.86
C ILE A 108 1.72 -17.48 -2.91
N ASP A 109 2.92 -17.01 -3.22
CA ASP A 109 3.61 -16.00 -2.40
C ASP A 109 2.81 -14.70 -2.33
N ASP A 110 2.32 -14.21 -3.47
CA ASP A 110 1.50 -13.00 -3.54
C ASP A 110 0.21 -13.15 -2.72
N PHE A 111 -0.47 -14.29 -2.83
CA PHE A 111 -1.71 -14.53 -2.08
C PHE A 111 -1.46 -14.58 -0.58
N LEU A 112 -0.36 -15.17 -0.14
CA LEU A 112 0.02 -15.20 1.28
C LEU A 112 0.29 -13.80 1.83
N ILE A 113 1.01 -12.98 1.07
CA ILE A 113 1.28 -11.59 1.44
C ILE A 113 -0.02 -10.77 1.51
N ILE A 114 -0.87 -10.90 0.49
CA ILE A 114 -2.15 -10.19 0.43
C ILE A 114 -3.04 -10.60 1.60
N GLU A 115 -3.12 -11.89 1.92
CA GLU A 115 -3.91 -12.37 3.04
C GLU A 115 -3.41 -11.83 4.37
N GLN A 116 -2.10 -11.85 4.60
CA GLN A 116 -1.49 -11.30 5.80
C GLN A 116 -1.82 -9.81 5.95
N GLU A 117 -1.65 -9.04 4.89
CA GLU A 117 -1.92 -7.61 4.88
C GLU A 117 -3.42 -7.31 5.05
N TYR A 118 -4.28 -8.08 4.40
CA TYR A 118 -5.72 -7.96 4.54
C TYR A 118 -6.17 -8.23 5.98
N ASN A 119 -5.68 -9.30 6.59
CA ASN A 119 -6.01 -9.66 7.96
C ASN A 119 -5.54 -8.60 8.96
N HIS A 120 -4.38 -8.00 8.71
CA HIS A 120 -3.90 -6.86 9.51
C HIS A 120 -4.87 -5.68 9.42
N CYS A 121 -5.34 -5.32 8.23
CA CYS A 121 -6.29 -4.24 8.04
C CYS A 121 -7.63 -4.52 8.74
N VAL A 122 -8.13 -5.75 8.65
CA VAL A 122 -9.38 -6.16 9.30
C VAL A 122 -9.24 -6.05 10.83
N ALA A 123 -8.16 -6.56 11.38
CA ALA A 123 -7.91 -6.52 12.82
C ALA A 123 -7.82 -5.08 13.33
N LYS A 124 -7.13 -4.22 12.61
CA LYS A 124 -7.01 -2.80 12.95
C LYS A 124 -8.37 -2.10 12.93
N LYS A 125 -9.17 -2.34 11.91
CA LYS A 125 -10.52 -1.75 11.79
C LYS A 125 -11.44 -2.20 12.92
N GLN A 126 -11.39 -3.48 13.31
CA GLN A 126 -12.15 -4.01 14.42
C GLN A 126 -11.72 -3.38 15.75
N LYS A 127 -10.41 -3.20 15.95
CA LYS A 127 -9.87 -2.55 17.14
C LYS A 127 -10.34 -1.09 17.24
N GLU A 128 -10.33 -0.35 16.15
CA GLU A 128 -10.82 1.03 16.09
C GLU A 128 -12.31 1.10 16.45
N LYS A 129 -13.13 0.17 15.96
CA LYS A 129 -14.56 0.09 16.29
C LYS A 129 -14.80 -0.22 17.78
N SER A 130 -13.96 -1.07 18.38
CA SER A 130 -14.08 -1.42 19.80
C SER A 130 -13.72 -0.27 20.71
N ASN A 131 -12.87 0.66 20.24
CA ASN A 131 -12.43 1.83 20.99
C ASN A 131 -13.30 3.08 20.76
N ALA A 132 -14.29 2.97 19.89
CA ALA A 132 -15.19 4.08 19.54
C ALA A 132 -16.33 4.25 20.56
#